data_0be4314d56d1ef6810a50ebacd9aa744
#
_entry.id   0be4314d56d1ef6810a50ebacd9aa744
#
_cell.length_a   1.000
_cell.length_b   1.000
_cell.length_c   1.000
_cell.angle_alpha   90.00
_cell.angle_beta   90.00
_cell.angle_gamma   90.00
#
_symmetry.space_group_name_H-M   'P 1'
#
loop_
_entity.id
_entity.type
_entity.pdbx_description
1 polymer ?
#
loop_
_entity_poly.entity_id
_entity_poly.type
_entity_poly.pdbx_seq_one_letter_code
_entity_poly.pdbx_strand_id
1 'polypeptide(L)' 'MDRKDVFTVVDRPNGDKALWVRIGAAFLNKDGSWTVRLHALPVNGMLNIRDPKPANGHEK' A
#
# COMPACT_ATOMS: atom_id res chain seq x y z
N MET A 1 8.34 11.82 -6.08
CA MET A 1 7.81 11.86 -4.71
C MET A 1 8.50 10.86 -3.83
N ASP A 2 8.83 11.28 -2.66
CA ASP A 2 9.59 10.43 -1.76
C ASP A 2 8.69 9.63 -0.86
N ARG A 3 7.55 9.25 -1.40
CA ARG A 3 6.55 8.52 -0.63
C ARG A 3 5.79 7.56 -1.54
N LYS A 4 5.49 6.39 -1.00
CA LYS A 4 4.65 5.41 -1.69
C LYS A 4 3.59 4.89 -0.74
N ASP A 5 2.51 4.37 -1.31
CA ASP A 5 1.44 3.76 -0.53
C ASP A 5 1.70 2.27 -0.39
N VAL A 6 1.32 1.73 0.76
CA VAL A 6 1.49 0.31 1.07
C VAL A 6 0.12 -0.32 1.22
N PHE A 7 -0.09 -1.41 0.49
CA PHE A 7 -1.38 -2.09 0.47
C PHE A 7 -1.21 -3.56 0.83
N THR A 8 -2.24 -4.14 1.39
CA THR A 8 -2.39 -5.57 1.43
C THR A 8 -3.55 -5.96 0.51
N VAL A 9 -3.43 -7.12 -0.11
CA VAL A 9 -4.46 -7.62 -1.02
C VAL A 9 -5.18 -8.76 -0.32
N VAL A 10 -6.49 -8.61 -0.16
CA VAL A 10 -7.31 -9.57 0.55
C VAL A 10 -8.15 -10.32 -0.48
N ASP A 11 -7.99 -11.63 -0.54
CA ASP A 11 -8.80 -12.45 -1.42
C ASP A 11 -10.20 -12.59 -0.85
N ARG A 12 -11.18 -12.56 -1.74
CA ARG A 12 -12.56 -12.70 -1.33
C ARG A 12 -13.03 -14.13 -1.62
N PRO A 13 -13.71 -14.76 -0.67
CA PRO A 13 -14.07 -16.17 -0.80
C PRO A 13 -15.07 -16.46 -1.89
N ASN A 14 -15.82 -15.47 -2.37
CA ASN A 14 -16.86 -15.68 -3.36
C ASN A 14 -16.37 -15.56 -4.79
N GLY A 15 -15.07 -15.53 -5.00
CA GLY A 15 -14.55 -15.33 -6.35
C GLY A 15 -14.61 -13.90 -6.83
N ASP A 16 -14.97 -12.97 -5.98
CA ASP A 16 -14.94 -11.57 -6.32
C ASP A 16 -13.51 -11.10 -6.48
N LYS A 17 -13.33 -9.93 -7.08
CA LYS A 17 -12.02 -9.36 -7.22
C LYS A 17 -11.36 -9.15 -5.85
N ALA A 18 -10.06 -9.33 -5.81
CA ALA A 18 -9.33 -9.11 -4.58
C ALA A 18 -9.49 -7.65 -4.13
N LEU A 19 -9.54 -7.46 -2.84
CA LEU A 19 -9.68 -6.14 -2.25
C LEU A 19 -8.31 -5.59 -1.87
N TRP A 20 -8.00 -4.40 -2.34
CA TRP A 20 -6.76 -3.71 -1.99
C TRP A 20 -7.03 -2.77 -0.83
N VAL A 21 -6.37 -3.02 0.28
CA VAL A 21 -6.56 -2.21 1.49
C VAL A 21 -5.25 -1.49 1.80
N ARG A 22 -5.33 -0.17 1.89
CA ARG A 22 -4.15 0.62 2.25
C ARG A 22 -3.87 0.46 3.73
N ILE A 23 -2.66 0.01 4.05
CA ILE A 23 -2.29 -0.26 5.44
C ILE A 23 -1.13 0.58 5.91
N GLY A 24 -0.57 1.43 5.07
CA GLY A 24 0.52 2.26 5.50
C GLY A 24 1.11 3.08 4.38
N ALA A 25 2.29 3.59 4.63
CA ALA A 25 3.02 4.39 3.67
C ALA A 25 4.51 4.11 3.81
N ALA A 26 5.22 4.23 2.69
CA ALA A 26 6.67 4.09 2.65
C ALA A 26 7.29 5.45 2.37
N PHE A 27 8.38 5.74 3.06
CA PHE A 27 9.06 7.02 2.93
C PHE A 27 10.52 6.78 2.56
N LEU A 28 11.01 7.55 1.60
CA LEU A 28 12.40 7.44 1.16
C LEU A 28 13.30 8.14 2.16
N ASN A 29 14.36 7.44 2.55
CA ASN A 29 15.36 7.99 3.46
C ASN A 29 16.51 8.60 2.65
N LYS A 30 17.33 9.38 3.34
CA LYS A 30 18.44 10.08 2.67
C LYS A 30 19.45 9.14 2.06
N ASP A 31 19.59 7.94 2.61
CA ASP A 31 20.57 6.98 2.11
C ASP A 31 20.01 6.10 0.98
N GLY A 32 18.80 6.37 0.53
CA GLY A 32 18.17 5.58 -0.52
C GLY A 32 17.33 4.42 -0.03
N SER A 33 17.32 4.18 1.25
CA SER A 33 16.47 3.13 1.81
C SER A 33 15.06 3.66 2.06
N TRP A 34 14.14 2.75 2.35
CA TRP A 34 12.74 3.10 2.57
C TRP A 34 12.32 2.69 3.96
N THR A 35 11.61 3.58 4.63
CA THR A 35 10.98 3.27 5.90
C THR A 35 9.50 3.07 5.65
N VAL A 36 8.97 1.94 6.08
CA VAL A 36 7.55 1.63 5.90
C VAL A 36 6.87 1.75 7.26
N ARG A 37 5.85 2.59 7.32
CA ARG A 37 5.05 2.74 8.52
C ARG A 37 3.69 2.12 8.28
N LEU A 38 3.34 1.14 9.09
CA LEU A 38 2.08 0.42 8.96
C LEU A 38 1.18 0.77 10.12
N HIS A 39 -0.09 0.99 9.82
CA HIS A 39 -1.10 1.16 10.87
C HIS A 39 -2.00 -0.07 10.98
N ALA A 40 -1.73 -1.07 10.16
CA ALA A 40 -2.35 -2.39 10.23
C ALA A 40 -1.35 -3.39 9.70
N LEU A 41 -1.44 -4.63 10.12
CA LEU A 41 -0.53 -5.66 9.68
C LEU A 41 -1.23 -6.60 8.71
N PRO A 42 -0.55 -6.98 7.61
CA PRO A 42 -1.15 -7.92 6.67
C PRO A 42 -1.17 -9.32 7.29
N VAL A 43 -2.36 -9.91 7.33
CA VAL A 43 -2.51 -11.23 7.96
C VAL A 43 -1.83 -12.33 7.16
N ASN A 44 -1.66 -12.12 5.85
CA ASN A 44 -1.00 -13.11 5.01
C ASN A 44 0.51 -12.89 4.90
N GLY A 45 1.05 -11.90 5.61
CA GLY A 45 2.48 -11.63 5.58
C GLY A 45 2.98 -10.95 4.32
N MET A 46 2.09 -10.55 3.42
CA MET A 46 2.47 -9.94 2.15
C MET A 46 1.92 -8.54 2.05
N LEU A 47 2.72 -7.65 1.45
CA LEU A 47 2.24 -6.30 1.18
C LEU A 47 2.74 -5.86 -0.19
N ASN A 48 2.07 -4.90 -0.75
CA ASN A 48 2.41 -4.33 -2.06
C ASN A 48 2.65 -2.84 -1.90
N ILE A 49 3.69 -2.35 -2.55
CA ILE A 49 4.06 -0.94 -2.48
C ILE A 49 3.81 -0.34 -3.86
N ARG A 50 3.05 0.74 -3.90
CA ARG A 50 2.70 1.39 -5.16
C ARG A 50 2.92 2.89 -5.06
N ASP A 51 3.18 3.49 -6.20
CA ASP A 51 3.25 4.94 -6.26
C ASP A 51 1.89 5.54 -5.97
N PRO A 52 1.84 6.68 -5.27
CA PRO A 52 0.57 7.32 -4.98
C PRO A 52 -0.10 7.76 -6.26
N LYS A 53 -1.41 7.77 -6.26
CA LYS A 53 -2.15 8.25 -7.40
C LYS A 53 -1.97 9.75 -7.56
N PRO A 54 -2.07 10.27 -8.78
CA PRO A 54 -2.00 11.72 -8.98
C PRO A 54 -3.07 12.43 -8.16
N ALA A 55 -2.77 13.65 -7.79
CA ALA A 55 -3.66 14.42 -6.94
C ALA A 55 -5.04 14.62 -7.57
N ASN A 56 -5.13 14.65 -8.87
CA ASN A 56 -6.41 14.83 -9.54
C ASN A 56 -7.07 13.50 -9.88
N GLY A 57 -6.51 12.41 -9.44
CA GLY A 57 -7.11 11.11 -9.73
C GLY A 57 -8.23 10.90 -8.81
N HIS A 58 -9.11 11.00 -8.70
CA HIS A 58 -10.03 10.74 -7.69
C HIS A 58 -10.32 9.37 -7.38
N GLU A 59 -10.40 9.26 -7.13
CA GLU A 59 -10.71 8.48 -6.75
C GLU A 59 -11.28 8.09 -6.08
N LYS A 60 -11.54 7.88 -5.95
CA LYS A 60 -11.98 7.61 -5.38
C LYS A 60 -12.09 7.27 -5.18
#